data_b83d9919af6ac8ec93ccca431b67fe56
#
_entry.id   b83d9919af6ac8ec93ccca431b67fe56
#
_cell.length_a   1.000
_cell.length_b   1.000
_cell.length_c   1.000
_cell.angle_alpha   90.00
_cell.angle_beta   90.00
_cell.angle_gamma   90.00
#
_symmetry.space_group_name_H-M   'P 1'
#
loop_
_entity.id
_entity.type
_entity.pdbx_description
1 polymer ?
#
loop_
_entity_poly.entity_id
_entity_poly.type
_entity_poly.pdbx_seq_one_letter_code
_entity_poly.pdbx_strand_id
1 'polypeptide(L)'
;FRSGARLAPFDIRELRELMETDEMELDTLGDRKTALFVIISDTDDTFNFVVSILYTQLFNLLCDKADDVYGGRLPVHVRCLLDEFANIGQIPKFEKLIATIRSREISASIILQSQSQLKAIYKDNADTIVGNCDTTLFLGGKEKTTLKEISEILGKETIDSFNTSETRGRELSHGLNYQKLGKDMPYLFVKSSVALNLS
;
A
#
# COMPACT_ATOMS: atom_id res chain seq x y z
N PHE A 1 4.59 18.36 -32.15
CA PHE A 1 3.50 19.13 -31.51
C PHE A 1 2.94 18.54 -30.21
N ARG A 2 3.40 17.36 -29.74
CA ARG A 2 2.93 16.78 -28.46
C ARG A 2 3.81 17.11 -27.24
N SER A 3 5.01 17.65 -27.44
CA SER A 3 5.94 17.95 -26.34
C SER A 3 5.53 19.21 -25.54
N GLY A 4 4.97 20.22 -26.18
CA GLY A 4 4.60 21.48 -25.54
C GLY A 4 3.53 21.35 -24.47
N ALA A 5 2.53 20.48 -24.69
CA ALA A 5 1.44 20.28 -23.74
C ALA A 5 1.89 19.63 -22.42
N ARG A 6 2.97 18.83 -22.43
CA ARG A 6 3.51 18.20 -21.23
C ARG A 6 4.39 19.13 -20.40
N LEU A 7 4.92 20.18 -21.03
CA LEU A 7 5.77 21.19 -20.37
C LEU A 7 4.98 22.43 -19.96
N ALA A 8 3.72 22.56 -20.37
CA ALA A 8 2.87 23.69 -20.02
C ALA A 8 2.78 23.99 -18.51
N PRO A 9 2.79 23.02 -17.59
CA PRO A 9 2.82 23.33 -16.17
C PRO A 9 4.08 24.09 -15.74
N PHE A 10 5.21 23.92 -16.42
CA PHE A 10 6.45 24.64 -16.14
C PHE A 10 6.47 26.09 -16.69
N ASP A 11 5.40 26.52 -17.37
CA ASP A 11 5.20 27.92 -17.73
C ASP A 11 4.74 28.76 -16.52
N ILE A 12 4.32 28.10 -15.43
CA ILE A 12 3.99 28.74 -14.15
C ILE A 12 5.31 29.23 -13.51
N ARG A 13 5.38 30.53 -13.31
CA ARG A 13 6.60 31.19 -12.82
C ARG A 13 7.05 30.65 -11.47
N GLU A 14 6.12 30.51 -10.53
CA GLU A 14 6.37 30.03 -9.17
C GLU A 14 6.92 28.60 -9.17
N LEU A 15 6.45 27.76 -10.07
CA LEU A 15 6.95 26.38 -10.21
C LEU A 15 8.38 26.37 -10.77
N ARG A 16 8.68 27.23 -11.74
CA ARG A 16 10.05 27.35 -12.26
C ARG A 16 11.02 27.82 -11.20
N GLU A 17 10.67 28.88 -10.45
CA GLU A 17 11.49 29.41 -9.36
C GLU A 17 11.74 28.33 -8.29
N LEU A 18 10.73 27.51 -7.95
CA LEU A 18 10.87 26.38 -7.02
C LEU A 18 11.85 25.31 -7.50
N MET A 19 11.92 25.08 -8.82
CA MET A 19 12.73 24.02 -9.42
C MET A 19 14.11 24.50 -9.94
N GLU A 20 14.47 25.75 -9.72
CA GLU A 20 15.69 26.34 -10.20
C GLU A 20 16.92 25.95 -9.36
N THR A 21 16.69 25.62 -8.09
CA THR A 21 17.74 25.26 -7.13
C THR A 21 17.38 23.92 -6.43
N ASP A 22 18.41 23.13 -6.12
CA ASP A 22 18.24 21.94 -5.28
C ASP A 22 18.42 22.29 -3.81
N GLU A 23 17.32 22.53 -3.11
CA GLU A 23 17.31 22.81 -1.67
C GLU A 23 17.00 21.54 -0.84
N MET A 24 16.58 20.47 -1.48
CA MET A 24 16.07 19.28 -0.79
C MET A 24 17.18 18.26 -0.49
N GLU A 25 18.27 18.28 -1.26
CA GLU A 25 19.39 17.34 -1.13
C GLU A 25 18.91 15.90 -0.95
N LEU A 26 17.96 15.44 -1.82
CA LEU A 26 17.30 14.15 -1.71
C LEU A 26 18.26 12.96 -1.65
N ASP A 27 19.43 13.11 -2.26
CA ASP A 27 20.48 12.10 -2.27
C ASP A 27 21.14 11.91 -0.89
N THR A 28 20.97 12.85 0.05
CA THR A 28 21.57 12.78 1.40
C THR A 28 20.70 12.06 2.43
N LEU A 29 19.45 11.73 2.08
CA LEU A 29 18.52 11.12 3.03
C LEU A 29 18.97 9.76 3.57
N GLY A 30 19.80 9.03 2.82
CA GLY A 30 20.40 7.76 3.25
C GLY A 30 21.74 7.89 3.96
N ASP A 31 22.30 9.10 4.11
CA ASP A 31 23.62 9.34 4.72
C ASP A 31 23.52 9.65 6.21
N ARG A 32 22.45 10.34 6.60
CA ARG A 32 22.25 10.84 7.96
C ARG A 32 20.77 10.69 8.36
N LYS A 33 20.51 10.67 9.67
CA LYS A 33 19.13 10.65 10.20
C LYS A 33 18.45 11.97 9.85
N THR A 34 17.53 11.91 8.90
CA THR A 34 16.80 13.06 8.36
C THR A 34 15.31 12.72 8.29
N ALA A 35 14.44 13.70 8.48
CA ALA A 35 13.00 13.57 8.23
C ALA A 35 12.60 14.58 7.15
N LEU A 36 12.08 14.08 6.03
CA LEU A 36 11.51 14.89 4.96
C LEU A 36 9.98 14.78 5.03
N PHE A 37 9.31 15.92 5.12
CA PHE A 37 7.85 16.02 5.08
C PHE A 37 7.41 16.59 3.75
N VAL A 38 6.66 15.81 2.98
CA VAL A 38 6.07 16.21 1.70
C VAL A 38 4.59 16.43 1.92
N ILE A 39 4.15 17.68 1.90
CA ILE A 39 2.75 18.05 2.10
C ILE A 39 2.09 18.25 0.74
N ILE A 40 1.01 17.50 0.50
CA ILE A 40 0.26 17.50 -0.76
C ILE A 40 -1.16 17.96 -0.47
N SER A 41 -1.77 18.71 -1.41
CA SER A 41 -3.18 19.09 -1.31
C SER A 41 -4.07 17.88 -1.53
N ASP A 42 -5.11 17.72 -0.69
CA ASP A 42 -6.12 16.65 -0.83
C ASP A 42 -7.20 17.00 -1.88
N THR A 43 -7.34 18.29 -2.19
CA THR A 43 -8.44 18.81 -3.02
C THR A 43 -8.01 19.29 -4.39
N ASP A 44 -6.70 19.50 -4.59
CA ASP A 44 -6.13 20.01 -5.85
C ASP A 44 -5.04 19.07 -6.35
N ASP A 45 -5.29 18.40 -7.45
CA ASP A 45 -4.40 17.45 -8.09
C ASP A 45 -3.50 18.09 -9.18
N THR A 46 -3.61 19.40 -9.40
CA THR A 46 -2.90 20.14 -10.44
C THR A 46 -1.38 19.91 -10.39
N PHE A 47 -0.81 19.78 -9.20
CA PHE A 47 0.63 19.63 -8.97
C PHE A 47 1.05 18.20 -8.61
N ASN A 48 0.17 17.20 -8.67
CA ASN A 48 0.52 15.81 -8.35
C ASN A 48 1.63 15.25 -9.23
N PHE A 49 1.77 15.75 -10.45
CA PHE A 49 2.88 15.39 -11.34
C PHE A 49 4.25 15.77 -10.77
N VAL A 50 4.36 16.91 -10.04
CA VAL A 50 5.60 17.35 -9.38
C VAL A 50 5.97 16.35 -8.29
N VAL A 51 5.00 15.90 -7.51
CA VAL A 51 5.19 14.90 -6.46
C VAL A 51 5.63 13.57 -7.06
N SER A 52 5.03 13.16 -8.18
CA SER A 52 5.44 11.95 -8.91
C SER A 52 6.89 12.05 -9.42
N ILE A 53 7.31 13.23 -9.90
CA ILE A 53 8.70 13.48 -10.29
C ILE A 53 9.63 13.42 -9.08
N LEU A 54 9.25 14.04 -7.96
CA LEU A 54 10.01 14.03 -6.71
C LEU A 54 10.27 12.59 -6.25
N TYR A 55 9.25 11.77 -6.15
CA TYR A 55 9.43 10.37 -5.75
C TYR A 55 10.26 9.58 -6.75
N THR A 56 10.10 9.84 -8.04
CA THR A 56 10.92 9.19 -9.08
C THR A 56 12.40 9.54 -8.89
N GLN A 57 12.71 10.81 -8.67
CA GLN A 57 14.08 11.28 -8.41
C GLN A 57 14.62 10.74 -7.09
N LEU A 58 13.84 10.81 -6.02
CA LEU A 58 14.21 10.30 -4.70
C LEU A 58 14.67 8.83 -4.77
N PHE A 59 13.83 7.97 -5.33
CA PHE A 59 14.14 6.56 -5.41
C PHE A 59 15.35 6.26 -6.31
N ASN A 60 15.47 6.97 -7.45
CA ASN A 60 16.61 6.79 -8.33
C ASN A 60 17.91 7.23 -7.64
N LEU A 61 17.94 8.43 -7.05
CA LEU A 61 19.10 8.98 -6.36
C LEU A 61 19.55 8.07 -5.20
N LEU A 62 18.62 7.58 -4.40
CA LEU A 62 18.92 6.68 -3.29
C LEU A 62 19.43 5.32 -3.77
N CYS A 63 18.85 4.77 -4.83
CA CYS A 63 19.32 3.51 -5.41
C CYS A 63 20.69 3.64 -6.03
N ASP A 64 20.91 4.67 -6.85
CA ASP A 64 22.20 4.93 -7.50
C ASP A 64 23.29 5.18 -6.45
N LYS A 65 22.99 5.96 -5.41
CA LYS A 65 23.93 6.20 -4.31
C LYS A 65 24.23 4.94 -3.50
N ALA A 66 23.24 4.10 -3.24
CA ALA A 66 23.46 2.84 -2.58
C ALA A 66 24.40 1.94 -3.40
N ASP A 67 24.20 1.86 -4.71
CA ASP A 67 24.95 1.00 -5.60
C ASP A 67 26.37 1.57 -5.86
N ASP A 68 26.48 2.84 -6.21
CA ASP A 68 27.73 3.42 -6.71
C ASP A 68 28.66 3.90 -5.59
N VAL A 69 28.10 4.35 -4.45
CA VAL A 69 28.89 4.92 -3.35
C VAL A 69 29.06 3.94 -2.20
N TYR A 70 28.00 3.21 -1.85
CA TYR A 70 27.99 2.37 -0.63
C TYR A 70 28.04 0.85 -0.90
N GLY A 71 28.28 0.45 -2.14
CA GLY A 71 28.45 -0.98 -2.46
C GLY A 71 27.17 -1.79 -2.35
N GLY A 72 26.02 -1.16 -2.59
CA GLY A 72 24.71 -1.80 -2.68
C GLY A 72 23.76 -1.53 -1.52
N ARG A 73 24.19 -0.77 -0.47
CA ARG A 73 23.38 -0.58 0.73
C ARG A 73 23.61 0.76 1.39
N LEU A 74 22.55 1.53 1.62
CA LEU A 74 22.65 2.81 2.33
C LEU A 74 23.09 2.63 3.79
N PRO A 75 23.90 3.54 4.35
CA PRO A 75 24.33 3.49 5.74
C PRO A 75 23.19 3.75 6.75
N VAL A 76 22.17 4.51 6.35
CA VAL A 76 20.99 4.77 7.15
C VAL A 76 19.76 4.27 6.39
N HIS A 77 18.91 3.47 7.06
CA HIS A 77 17.68 2.98 6.49
C HIS A 77 16.72 4.13 6.17
N VAL A 78 16.24 4.18 4.92
CA VAL A 78 15.26 5.17 4.46
C VAL A 78 13.89 4.54 4.43
N ARG A 79 12.98 5.04 5.26
CA ARG A 79 11.58 4.59 5.29
C ARG A 79 10.66 5.63 4.67
N CYS A 80 10.01 5.28 3.58
CA CYS A 80 9.01 6.11 2.91
C CYS A 80 7.61 5.76 3.44
N LEU A 81 6.97 6.70 4.13
CA LEU A 81 5.56 6.59 4.53
C LEU A 81 4.73 7.32 3.49
N LEU A 82 4.04 6.57 2.64
CA LEU A 82 3.27 7.09 1.51
C LEU A 82 1.80 7.09 1.88
N ASP A 83 1.40 8.10 2.64
CA ASP A 83 0.02 8.28 3.05
C ASP A 83 -0.82 8.76 1.86
N GLU A 84 -2.06 8.29 1.80
CA GLU A 84 -2.97 8.53 0.67
C GLU A 84 -2.29 8.33 -0.70
N PHE A 85 -1.59 7.22 -0.84
CA PHE A 85 -0.74 6.91 -2.00
C PHE A 85 -1.45 7.11 -3.35
N ALA A 86 -2.76 6.92 -3.39
CA ALA A 86 -3.55 7.16 -4.58
C ALA A 86 -3.53 8.64 -5.03
N ASN A 87 -3.37 9.59 -4.11
CA ASN A 87 -3.36 11.01 -4.43
C ASN A 87 -2.01 11.48 -5.00
N ILE A 88 -0.94 10.72 -4.80
CA ILE A 88 0.39 11.01 -5.38
C ILE A 88 0.36 10.90 -6.91
N GLY A 89 -0.60 10.15 -7.46
CA GLY A 89 -0.62 9.77 -8.87
C GLY A 89 0.31 8.58 -9.17
N GLN A 90 0.54 8.32 -10.45
CA GLN A 90 1.37 7.20 -10.84
C GLN A 90 2.86 7.56 -10.77
N ILE A 91 3.62 6.89 -9.90
CA ILE A 91 5.07 6.90 -9.92
C ILE A 91 5.52 5.92 -11.01
N PRO A 92 6.24 6.37 -12.04
CA PRO A 92 6.67 5.51 -13.14
C PRO A 92 7.51 4.32 -12.67
N LYS A 93 7.14 3.13 -13.13
CA LYS A 93 7.85 1.86 -12.82
C LYS A 93 7.91 1.50 -11.33
N PHE A 94 6.99 2.01 -10.53
CA PHE A 94 6.96 1.76 -9.09
C PHE A 94 6.85 0.27 -8.75
N GLU A 95 6.14 -0.52 -9.57
CA GLU A 95 6.04 -1.97 -9.43
C GLU A 95 7.39 -2.71 -9.51
N LYS A 96 8.33 -2.16 -10.28
CA LYS A 96 9.69 -2.69 -10.37
C LYS A 96 10.56 -2.19 -9.23
N LEU A 97 10.39 -0.95 -8.90
CA LEU A 97 11.14 -0.28 -7.84
C LEU A 97 10.90 -0.94 -6.49
N ILE A 98 9.65 -1.16 -6.11
CA ILE A 98 9.31 -1.76 -4.81
C ILE A 98 9.90 -3.17 -4.63
N ALA A 99 10.12 -3.90 -5.73
CA ALA A 99 10.77 -5.21 -5.70
C ALA A 99 12.28 -5.15 -5.39
N THR A 100 12.93 -4.00 -5.61
CA THR A 100 14.39 -3.88 -5.56
C THR A 100 14.94 -3.02 -4.43
N ILE A 101 14.13 -2.12 -3.87
CA ILE A 101 14.59 -1.14 -2.87
C ILE A 101 15.02 -1.77 -1.54
N ARG A 102 14.45 -2.92 -1.18
CA ARG A 102 14.75 -3.62 0.09
C ARG A 102 16.23 -3.92 0.27
N SER A 103 16.90 -4.41 -0.76
CA SER A 103 18.35 -4.72 -0.70
C SER A 103 19.22 -3.50 -0.42
N ARG A 104 18.72 -2.30 -0.71
CA ARG A 104 19.40 -1.02 -0.59
C ARG A 104 19.11 -0.26 0.70
N GLU A 105 18.50 -0.92 1.69
CA GLU A 105 18.04 -0.29 2.95
C GLU A 105 16.97 0.77 2.74
N ILE A 106 16.09 0.55 1.77
CA ILE A 106 14.94 1.42 1.52
C ILE A 106 13.67 0.60 1.69
N SER A 107 12.70 1.13 2.42
CA SER A 107 11.36 0.53 2.57
C SER A 107 10.25 1.52 2.27
N ALA A 108 9.12 1.01 1.80
CA ALA A 108 7.93 1.80 1.56
C ALA A 108 6.73 1.24 2.33
N SER A 109 6.01 2.11 3.02
CA SER A 109 4.71 1.81 3.62
C SER A 109 3.65 2.53 2.80
N ILE A 110 2.83 1.77 2.07
CA ILE A 110 1.80 2.29 1.19
C ILE A 110 0.49 2.28 1.96
N ILE A 111 -0.13 3.44 2.14
CA ILE A 111 -1.39 3.59 2.85
C ILE A 111 -2.48 3.94 1.85
N LEU A 112 -3.56 3.17 1.87
CA LEU A 112 -4.68 3.27 0.94
C LEU A 112 -5.99 3.17 1.71
N GLN A 113 -7.03 3.84 1.22
CA GLN A 113 -8.39 3.67 1.72
C GLN A 113 -9.04 2.39 1.18
N SER A 114 -8.63 1.95 -0.02
CA SER A 114 -9.08 0.70 -0.65
C SER A 114 -8.08 0.22 -1.70
N GLN A 115 -8.08 -1.07 -1.98
CA GLN A 115 -7.24 -1.63 -3.05
C GLN A 115 -7.71 -1.21 -4.45
N SER A 116 -8.99 -0.89 -4.61
CA SER A 116 -9.53 -0.38 -5.87
C SER A 116 -8.90 0.94 -6.30
N GLN A 117 -8.45 1.79 -5.36
CA GLN A 117 -7.69 3.01 -5.67
C GLN A 117 -6.34 2.67 -6.34
N LEU A 118 -5.62 1.68 -5.82
CA LEU A 118 -4.37 1.24 -6.41
C LEU A 118 -4.57 0.69 -7.83
N LYS A 119 -5.61 -0.14 -8.01
CA LYS A 119 -5.98 -0.70 -9.33
C LYS A 119 -6.39 0.36 -10.34
N ALA A 120 -7.03 1.43 -9.91
CA ALA A 120 -7.40 2.53 -10.79
C ALA A 120 -6.17 3.21 -11.40
N ILE A 121 -5.07 3.35 -10.64
CA ILE A 121 -3.85 4.05 -11.05
C ILE A 121 -2.88 3.11 -11.76
N TYR A 122 -2.58 1.95 -11.16
CA TYR A 122 -1.53 1.04 -11.64
C TYR A 122 -2.06 -0.10 -12.50
N LYS A 123 -3.40 -0.25 -12.61
CA LYS A 123 -4.06 -1.30 -13.43
C LYS A 123 -3.50 -2.69 -13.10
N ASP A 124 -3.04 -3.42 -14.09
CA ASP A 124 -2.49 -4.79 -13.94
C ASP A 124 -1.23 -4.84 -13.05
N ASN A 125 -0.50 -3.72 -12.92
CA ASN A 125 0.67 -3.64 -12.07
C ASN A 125 0.33 -3.53 -10.57
N ALA A 126 -0.91 -3.24 -10.21
CA ALA A 126 -1.35 -3.13 -8.83
C ALA A 126 -1.10 -4.42 -8.03
N ASP A 127 -1.42 -5.57 -8.62
CA ASP A 127 -1.23 -6.87 -7.97
C ASP A 127 0.27 -7.19 -7.76
N THR A 128 1.13 -6.71 -8.66
CA THR A 128 2.59 -6.81 -8.50
C THR A 128 3.07 -5.96 -7.33
N ILE A 129 2.53 -4.75 -7.16
CA ILE A 129 2.88 -3.87 -6.03
C ILE A 129 2.47 -4.53 -4.71
N VAL A 130 1.24 -5.00 -4.60
CA VAL A 130 0.73 -5.69 -3.41
C VAL A 130 1.55 -6.95 -3.10
N GLY A 131 1.87 -7.75 -4.13
CA GLY A 131 2.65 -8.98 -4.01
C GLY A 131 4.10 -8.77 -3.54
N ASN A 132 4.66 -7.55 -3.72
CA ASN A 132 5.99 -7.18 -3.20
C ASN A 132 5.95 -6.55 -1.80
N CYS A 133 4.76 -6.39 -1.21
CA CYS A 133 4.62 -5.95 0.17
C CYS A 133 4.59 -7.18 1.09
N ASP A 134 5.60 -7.35 1.94
CA ASP A 134 5.71 -8.48 2.87
C ASP A 134 4.59 -8.51 3.92
N THR A 135 4.04 -7.36 4.27
CA THR A 135 3.04 -7.21 5.31
C THR A 135 1.85 -6.42 4.82
N THR A 136 0.65 -6.95 5.05
CA THR A 136 -0.60 -6.25 4.82
C THR A 136 -1.30 -6.02 6.16
N LEU A 137 -1.52 -4.74 6.51
CA LEU A 137 -2.29 -4.35 7.68
C LEU A 137 -3.67 -3.86 7.23
N PHE A 138 -4.72 -4.56 7.64
CA PHE A 138 -6.09 -4.18 7.35
C PHE A 138 -6.78 -3.70 8.63
N LEU A 139 -7.14 -2.42 8.66
CA LEU A 139 -7.77 -1.77 9.83
C LEU A 139 -9.30 -1.77 9.76
N GLY A 140 -9.87 -2.43 8.76
CA GLY A 140 -11.30 -2.47 8.52
C GLY A 140 -11.72 -1.59 7.33
N GLY A 141 -12.96 -1.78 6.88
CA GLY A 141 -13.51 -1.05 5.75
C GLY A 141 -14.81 -1.68 5.27
N LYS A 142 -15.51 -1.01 4.36
CA LYS A 142 -16.78 -1.48 3.77
C LYS A 142 -16.69 -1.72 2.26
N GLU A 143 -15.52 -1.47 1.66
CA GLU A 143 -15.32 -1.64 0.23
C GLU A 143 -15.23 -3.14 -0.10
N LYS A 144 -16.17 -3.61 -0.92
CA LYS A 144 -16.42 -5.04 -1.15
C LYS A 144 -15.25 -5.77 -1.83
N THR A 145 -14.55 -5.10 -2.72
CA THR A 145 -13.41 -5.70 -3.45
C THR A 145 -12.26 -5.97 -2.50
N THR A 146 -11.89 -4.99 -1.68
CA THR A 146 -10.86 -5.13 -0.65
C THR A 146 -11.22 -6.22 0.36
N LEU A 147 -12.46 -6.22 0.84
CA LEU A 147 -12.94 -7.26 1.77
C LEU A 147 -12.85 -8.66 1.18
N LYS A 148 -13.21 -8.81 -0.10
CA LYS A 148 -13.13 -10.09 -0.80
C LYS A 148 -11.68 -10.56 -0.93
N GLU A 149 -10.78 -9.69 -1.36
CA GLU A 149 -9.36 -10.02 -1.52
C GLU A 149 -8.70 -10.40 -0.20
N ILE A 150 -8.95 -9.65 0.88
CA ILE A 150 -8.45 -9.99 2.22
C ILE A 150 -9.01 -11.33 2.69
N SER A 151 -10.31 -11.59 2.46
CA SER A 151 -10.93 -12.86 2.79
C SER A 151 -10.33 -14.04 2.01
N GLU A 152 -10.00 -13.85 0.74
CA GLU A 152 -9.35 -14.87 -0.09
C GLU A 152 -7.92 -15.16 0.37
N ILE A 153 -7.16 -14.14 0.79
CA ILE A 153 -5.81 -14.29 1.36
C ILE A 153 -5.83 -15.08 2.67
N LEU A 154 -6.81 -14.82 3.52
CA LEU A 154 -6.98 -15.52 4.81
C LEU A 154 -7.40 -16.98 4.63
N GLY A 155 -7.99 -17.31 3.48
CA GLY A 155 -8.47 -18.66 3.19
C GLY A 155 -9.82 -18.99 3.83
N LYS A 156 -10.13 -20.30 3.91
CA LYS A 156 -11.38 -20.81 4.44
C LYS A 156 -11.11 -21.81 5.55
N GLU A 157 -11.93 -21.76 6.58
CA GLU A 157 -11.94 -22.80 7.63
C GLU A 157 -13.29 -23.52 7.63
N THR A 158 -13.23 -24.82 7.86
CA THR A 158 -14.43 -25.63 8.03
C THR A 158 -14.89 -25.53 9.49
N ILE A 159 -16.07 -24.98 9.71
CA ILE A 159 -16.68 -24.89 11.03
C ILE A 159 -17.72 -25.97 11.17
N ASP A 160 -17.63 -26.81 12.21
CA ASP A 160 -18.71 -27.72 12.59
C ASP A 160 -19.82 -26.92 13.30
N SER A 161 -20.96 -26.78 12.66
CA SER A 161 -22.11 -26.12 13.25
C SER A 161 -23.16 -27.18 13.64
N PHE A 162 -23.62 -27.13 14.87
CA PHE A 162 -24.65 -28.01 15.38
C PHE A 162 -26.00 -27.28 15.48
N ASN A 163 -27.00 -27.76 14.76
CA ASN A 163 -28.38 -27.30 14.94
C ASN A 163 -29.09 -28.25 15.88
N THR A 164 -29.53 -27.79 17.04
CA THR A 164 -30.45 -28.51 17.90
C THR A 164 -31.88 -28.11 17.57
N SER A 165 -32.67 -29.00 16.99
CA SER A 165 -34.10 -28.79 16.85
C SER A 165 -34.82 -29.62 17.92
N GLU A 166 -35.51 -28.98 18.84
CA GLU A 166 -36.41 -29.62 19.80
C GLU A 166 -37.79 -29.72 19.18
N THR A 167 -38.22 -30.93 18.83
CA THR A 167 -39.61 -31.19 18.41
C THR A 167 -40.39 -31.65 19.62
N ARG A 168 -41.25 -30.79 20.18
CA ARG A 168 -42.22 -31.20 21.22
C ARG A 168 -43.38 -31.96 20.58
N GLY A 169 -43.26 -33.26 20.50
CA GLY A 169 -44.34 -34.15 20.16
C GLY A 169 -44.93 -34.84 21.43
N ARG A 170 -46.14 -35.27 21.36
CA ARG A 170 -46.90 -35.89 22.47
C ARG A 170 -46.39 -37.31 22.86
N GLU A 171 -45.36 -37.80 22.17
CA GLU A 171 -44.67 -39.05 22.51
C GLU A 171 -43.19 -38.76 22.80
N LEU A 172 -42.76 -39.28 23.96
CA LEU A 172 -41.41 -39.17 24.48
C LEU A 172 -40.40 -39.94 23.62
N SER A 173 -39.95 -39.39 22.49
CA SER A 173 -38.73 -39.83 21.83
C SER A 173 -37.77 -38.66 21.76
N HIS A 174 -36.81 -38.59 22.68
CA HIS A 174 -35.68 -37.68 22.60
C HIS A 174 -34.72 -38.18 21.51
N GLY A 175 -34.92 -37.71 20.27
CA GLY A 175 -33.99 -37.91 19.19
C GLY A 175 -33.18 -36.65 19.00
N LEU A 176 -31.94 -36.63 19.46
CA LEU A 176 -30.96 -35.59 19.07
C LEU A 176 -30.50 -35.90 17.64
N ASN A 177 -31.04 -35.22 16.66
CA ASN A 177 -30.56 -35.28 15.30
C ASN A 177 -29.39 -34.30 15.14
N TYR A 178 -28.18 -34.83 15.08
CA TYR A 178 -26.99 -34.07 14.72
C TYR A 178 -26.89 -34.04 13.19
N GLN A 179 -27.17 -32.92 12.58
CA GLN A 179 -26.83 -32.67 11.18
C GLN A 179 -25.50 -31.92 11.11
N LYS A 180 -24.48 -32.56 10.58
CA LYS A 180 -23.20 -31.95 10.29
C LYS A 180 -23.36 -31.12 9.02
N LEU A 181 -23.61 -29.83 9.17
CA LEU A 181 -23.63 -28.85 8.08
C LEU A 181 -22.23 -28.26 7.96
N GLY A 182 -21.42 -28.83 7.06
CA GLY A 182 -20.20 -28.21 6.60
C GLY A 182 -20.56 -26.97 5.81
N LYS A 183 -20.44 -25.79 6.39
CA LYS A 183 -20.46 -24.52 5.68
C LYS A 183 -19.05 -23.97 5.63
N ASP A 184 -18.49 -23.88 4.42
CA ASP A 184 -17.31 -23.06 4.17
C ASP A 184 -17.69 -21.61 4.43
N MET A 185 -17.41 -21.09 5.61
CA MET A 185 -17.54 -19.67 5.90
C MET A 185 -16.19 -19.01 5.65
N PRO A 186 -16.13 -17.93 4.84
CA PRO A 186 -14.93 -17.10 4.78
C PRO A 186 -14.70 -16.47 6.16
N TYR A 187 -13.47 -16.51 6.65
CA TYR A 187 -13.10 -15.82 7.87
C TYR A 187 -13.38 -14.33 7.73
N LEU A 188 -14.37 -13.82 8.42
CA LEU A 188 -14.65 -12.39 8.54
C LEU A 188 -14.66 -11.99 10.02
N PHE A 189 -13.59 -12.34 10.74
CA PHE A 189 -13.32 -11.76 12.05
C PHE A 189 -11.86 -11.34 12.12
N VAL A 190 -11.57 -10.18 11.56
CA VAL A 190 -10.39 -9.42 11.98
C VAL A 190 -10.75 -8.84 13.35
N LYS A 191 -10.33 -9.52 14.40
CA LYS A 191 -10.35 -8.97 15.74
C LYS A 191 -9.47 -7.73 15.72
N SER A 192 -10.04 -6.57 15.98
CA SER A 192 -9.33 -5.31 16.15
C SER A 192 -8.47 -5.32 17.41
N SER A 193 -7.36 -6.04 17.36
CA SER A 193 -6.29 -5.94 18.36
C SER A 193 -5.06 -6.70 17.86
N VAL A 194 -4.38 -6.13 16.89
CA VAL A 194 -2.98 -6.47 16.67
C VAL A 194 -2.18 -5.41 17.42
N ALA A 195 -1.70 -5.77 18.59
CA ALA A 195 -0.70 -5.00 19.29
C ALA A 195 0.59 -5.05 18.45
N LEU A 196 1.01 -3.90 17.94
CA LEU A 196 2.32 -3.72 17.32
C LEU A 196 3.38 -3.88 18.40
N ASN A 197 4.02 -5.04 18.46
CA ASN A 197 5.32 -5.16 19.11
C ASN A 197 6.37 -4.60 18.15
N LEU A 198 6.74 -3.36 18.38
CA LEU A 198 7.93 -2.75 17.80
C LEU A 198 9.11 -3.11 18.72
N SER A 199 9.85 -4.14 18.35
CA SER A 199 11.20 -4.40 18.88
C SER A 199 12.21 -4.14 17.77
#